data_437a0c13b555138e7dbe5cad2d34d9d7
#
_entry.id   437a0c13b555138e7dbe5cad2d34d9d7
#
_cell.length_a   1.000
_cell.length_b   1.000
_cell.length_c   1.000
_cell.angle_alpha   90.00
_cell.angle_beta   90.00
_cell.angle_gamma   90.00
#
_symmetry.space_group_name_H-M   'P 1'
#
loop_
_entity.id
_entity.type
_entity.pdbx_description
1 polymer ?
#
loop_
_entity_poly.entity_id
_entity_poly.type
_entity_poly.pdbx_seq_one_letter_code
_entity_poly.pdbx_strand_id
1 'polypeptide(L)'
;MAKGCPWYMGAYSMGQRQDSELLIIRTLRSEHVHYAQDSLVVSHSRGSNLTSSIMIDSLRCNIDKNANELRRDLYREYGVRQNYSQAYRGRERALREIHGRAQDSYMAIPWICERLIETDPNTSARWEGLDSNRFQRVFIAYGCSINGFLEGCRHILYIDGCHLSGPYRGTLISANAYDADNELFPLAYAIVSGETYDDWAWFLQNIKDITRSVETMIVSDRNNAIIGAVRTIFGGERHAFCYRHVKENFSAHYLKINRGRGRVSGTSKDVALKILDGIAYARIEDEYVAAMGKLRSFCPQLADWVDTQGDVDRWALSKFPFKR
;
A
#
# COMPACT_ATOMS: atom_id res chain seq x y z
N MET A 1 1.16 -29.64 -32.28
CA MET A 1 1.29 -30.00 -33.71
C MET A 1 -0.06 -30.46 -34.21
N ALA A 2 -0.46 -30.06 -35.41
CA ALA A 2 -1.67 -30.61 -36.02
C ALA A 2 -1.53 -32.13 -36.21
N LYS A 3 -2.60 -32.88 -35.96
CA LYS A 3 -2.59 -34.36 -35.97
C LYS A 3 -2.22 -34.81 -37.38
N GLY A 4 -1.10 -35.57 -37.53
CA GLY A 4 -0.64 -36.10 -38.80
C GLY A 4 0.39 -35.23 -39.54
N CYS A 5 0.79 -34.09 -39.06
CA CYS A 5 1.83 -33.26 -39.66
C CYS A 5 3.22 -33.88 -39.45
N PRO A 6 3.99 -34.12 -40.53
CA PRO A 6 5.33 -34.73 -40.47
C PRO A 6 6.41 -33.76 -39.97
N TRP A 7 6.10 -32.46 -39.84
CA TRP A 7 7.08 -31.48 -39.40
C TRP A 7 7.63 -31.80 -38.00
N TYR A 8 8.94 -31.86 -37.91
CA TYR A 8 9.63 -32.16 -36.67
C TYR A 8 11.02 -31.52 -36.64
N MET A 9 11.38 -30.92 -35.52
CA MET A 9 12.74 -30.46 -35.25
C MET A 9 13.21 -31.03 -33.93
N GLY A 10 14.27 -31.80 -33.96
CA GLY A 10 15.00 -32.27 -32.80
C GLY A 10 16.31 -31.49 -32.66
N ALA A 11 16.48 -30.75 -31.57
CA ALA A 11 17.70 -30.01 -31.28
C ALA A 11 18.18 -30.29 -29.85
N TYR A 12 19.48 -30.19 -29.61
CA TYR A 12 20.08 -30.27 -28.28
C TYR A 12 21.15 -29.18 -28.10
N SER A 13 21.38 -28.75 -26.85
CA SER A 13 22.40 -27.77 -26.52
C SER A 13 23.76 -28.46 -26.35
N MET A 14 24.83 -27.86 -26.91
CA MET A 14 26.20 -28.29 -26.66
C MET A 14 26.73 -27.56 -25.43
N GLY A 15 26.83 -28.25 -24.32
CA GLY A 15 27.46 -27.75 -23.08
C GLY A 15 26.65 -27.99 -21.79
N GLN A 16 27.34 -27.89 -20.67
CA GLN A 16 26.68 -27.95 -19.37
C GLN A 16 25.86 -26.67 -19.16
N ARG A 17 24.70 -26.79 -18.61
CA ARG A 17 23.48 -25.98 -18.50
C ARG A 17 23.58 -24.42 -18.35
N GLN A 18 24.74 -23.79 -18.36
CA GLN A 18 24.86 -22.35 -18.09
C GLN A 18 25.42 -21.47 -19.20
N ASP A 19 26.10 -22.02 -20.21
CA ASP A 19 26.84 -21.18 -21.17
C ASP A 19 26.70 -21.50 -22.67
N SER A 20 25.74 -22.34 -23.10
CA SER A 20 25.63 -22.64 -24.54
C SER A 20 24.45 -21.92 -25.19
N GLU A 21 24.73 -20.82 -25.87
CA GLU A 21 23.82 -20.16 -26.80
C GLU A 21 23.61 -20.94 -28.11
N LEU A 22 24.35 -22.03 -28.31
CA LEU A 22 24.32 -22.81 -29.54
C LEU A 22 23.43 -24.04 -29.39
N LEU A 23 22.46 -24.17 -30.29
CA LEU A 23 21.63 -25.34 -30.46
C LEU A 23 22.06 -26.10 -31.70
N ILE A 24 22.35 -27.41 -31.56
CA ILE A 24 22.57 -28.28 -32.68
C ILE A 24 21.26 -28.95 -33.08
N ILE A 25 20.84 -28.71 -34.32
CA ILE A 25 19.68 -29.38 -34.90
C ILE A 25 20.11 -30.78 -35.35
N ARG A 26 19.63 -31.80 -34.67
CA ARG A 26 19.92 -33.20 -35.00
C ARG A 26 19.03 -33.74 -36.11
N THR A 27 17.77 -33.30 -36.12
CA THR A 27 16.79 -33.79 -37.11
C THR A 27 15.85 -32.63 -37.43
N LEU A 28 15.69 -32.34 -38.71
CA LEU A 28 14.73 -31.38 -39.22
C LEU A 28 13.90 -32.05 -40.33
N ARG A 29 12.58 -32.06 -40.13
CA ARG A 29 11.61 -32.34 -41.19
C ARG A 29 10.83 -31.05 -41.43
N SER A 30 11.05 -30.42 -42.59
CA SER A 30 10.53 -29.09 -42.89
C SER A 30 9.15 -29.07 -43.53
N GLU A 31 8.63 -30.25 -43.93
CA GLU A 31 7.34 -30.32 -44.61
C GLU A 31 6.17 -30.13 -43.65
N HIS A 32 5.28 -29.19 -43.98
CA HIS A 32 4.00 -28.98 -43.30
C HIS A 32 2.84 -29.42 -44.20
N VAL A 33 1.87 -30.14 -43.62
CA VAL A 33 0.64 -30.58 -44.30
C VAL A 33 -0.60 -29.86 -43.76
N HIS A 34 -0.43 -28.74 -43.05
CA HIS A 34 -1.51 -27.91 -42.52
C HIS A 34 -1.16 -26.43 -42.64
N TYR A 35 -2.18 -25.57 -42.63
CA TYR A 35 -2.02 -24.11 -42.56
C TYR A 35 -1.73 -23.67 -41.13
N ALA A 36 -1.14 -22.50 -40.96
CA ALA A 36 -0.82 -21.91 -39.62
C ALA A 36 -2.05 -21.84 -38.69
N GLN A 37 -3.24 -21.66 -39.25
CA GLN A 37 -4.51 -21.63 -38.53
C GLN A 37 -4.89 -22.97 -37.89
N ASP A 38 -4.49 -24.09 -38.51
CA ASP A 38 -4.81 -25.45 -38.00
C ASP A 38 -3.94 -25.86 -36.81
N SER A 39 -2.80 -25.20 -36.63
CA SER A 39 -1.87 -25.44 -35.51
C SER A 39 -2.33 -24.86 -34.18
N LEU A 40 -3.36 -24.01 -34.16
CA LEU A 40 -3.88 -23.36 -32.97
C LEU A 40 -4.63 -24.30 -31.99
N VAL A 41 -4.87 -25.55 -32.37
CA VAL A 41 -5.71 -26.49 -31.62
C VAL A 41 -4.95 -27.28 -30.56
N VAL A 42 -3.62 -27.31 -30.55
CA VAL A 42 -2.84 -28.11 -29.58
C VAL A 42 -1.97 -27.21 -28.72
N SER A 43 -2.50 -26.86 -27.54
CA SER A 43 -1.70 -26.19 -26.51
C SER A 43 -0.76 -27.16 -25.80
N HIS A 44 0.50 -27.14 -26.13
CA HIS A 44 1.50 -27.72 -25.22
C HIS A 44 1.84 -26.63 -24.16
N SER A 45 1.54 -26.94 -22.90
CA SER A 45 2.01 -26.17 -21.74
C SER A 45 3.55 -26.16 -21.79
N ARG A 46 4.12 -25.05 -22.27
CA ARG A 46 5.57 -24.84 -22.23
C ARG A 46 5.97 -24.44 -20.81
N GLY A 47 7.14 -24.92 -20.37
CA GLY A 47 7.61 -24.74 -18.99
C GLY A 47 7.67 -23.27 -18.58
N SER A 48 7.49 -23.00 -17.29
CA SER A 48 7.46 -21.64 -16.72
C SER A 48 8.73 -20.81 -16.98
N ASN A 49 9.85 -21.48 -17.28
CA ASN A 49 11.13 -20.80 -17.55
C ASN A 49 11.13 -20.06 -18.91
N LEU A 50 10.68 -20.73 -19.98
CA LEU A 50 10.57 -20.09 -21.30
C LEU A 50 9.57 -18.94 -21.26
N THR A 51 8.50 -19.11 -20.52
CA THR A 51 7.46 -18.08 -20.41
C THR A 51 7.93 -16.88 -19.63
N SER A 52 8.71 -17.08 -18.56
CA SER A 52 9.26 -15.93 -17.81
C SER A 52 10.24 -15.12 -18.64
N SER A 53 11.12 -15.75 -19.44
CA SER A 53 12.06 -14.99 -20.29
C SER A 53 11.32 -14.13 -21.33
N ILE A 54 10.27 -14.64 -21.97
CA ILE A 54 9.45 -13.87 -22.89
C ILE A 54 8.71 -12.72 -22.16
N MET A 55 8.23 -12.97 -20.94
CA MET A 55 7.52 -11.96 -20.14
C MET A 55 8.43 -10.82 -19.65
N ILE A 56 9.74 -11.04 -19.49
CA ILE A 56 10.69 -10.06 -19.00
C ILE A 56 10.69 -8.81 -19.89
N ASP A 57 10.78 -8.95 -21.19
CA ASP A 57 10.81 -7.81 -22.11
C ASP A 57 9.48 -7.02 -22.07
N SER A 58 8.37 -7.75 -22.03
CA SER A 58 7.05 -7.11 -21.86
C SER A 58 6.89 -6.37 -20.53
N LEU A 59 7.46 -6.91 -19.45
CA LEU A 59 7.43 -6.27 -18.12
C LEU A 59 8.44 -5.13 -17.99
N ARG A 60 9.58 -5.17 -18.67
CA ARG A 60 10.50 -4.03 -18.75
C ARG A 60 9.86 -2.81 -19.41
N CYS A 61 9.01 -3.03 -20.42
CA CYS A 61 8.26 -1.95 -21.06
C CYS A 61 7.10 -1.43 -20.19
N ASN A 62 6.44 -2.30 -19.42
CA ASN A 62 5.36 -1.94 -18.51
C ASN A 62 5.31 -2.95 -17.35
N ILE A 63 5.85 -2.54 -16.20
CA ILE A 63 5.98 -3.37 -15.00
C ILE A 63 4.65 -3.73 -14.35
N ASP A 64 3.61 -2.91 -14.56
CA ASP A 64 2.29 -3.07 -13.95
C ASP A 64 1.39 -4.07 -14.67
N LYS A 65 1.82 -4.61 -15.82
CA LYS A 65 1.05 -5.61 -16.55
C LYS A 65 0.67 -6.78 -15.64
N ASN A 66 -0.62 -7.05 -15.56
CA ASN A 66 -1.15 -8.16 -14.79
C ASN A 66 -1.02 -9.51 -15.54
N ALA A 67 -1.24 -10.62 -14.84
CA ALA A 67 -1.09 -11.96 -15.41
C ALA A 67 -2.05 -12.24 -16.60
N ASN A 68 -3.24 -11.61 -16.62
CA ASN A 68 -4.18 -11.77 -17.74
C ASN A 68 -3.73 -11.00 -18.98
N GLU A 69 -3.11 -9.84 -18.82
CA GLU A 69 -2.53 -9.07 -19.92
C GLU A 69 -1.36 -9.81 -20.54
N LEU A 70 -0.42 -10.26 -19.73
CA LEU A 70 0.72 -11.06 -20.20
C LEU A 70 0.27 -12.34 -20.90
N ARG A 71 -0.77 -13.00 -20.39
CA ARG A 71 -1.36 -14.20 -21.06
C ARG A 71 -1.93 -13.88 -22.44
N ARG A 72 -2.59 -12.70 -22.58
CA ARG A 72 -3.12 -12.25 -23.89
C ARG A 72 -1.99 -11.89 -24.85
N ASP A 73 -0.95 -11.20 -24.36
CA ASP A 73 0.21 -10.84 -25.18
C ASP A 73 0.95 -12.08 -25.65
N LEU A 74 1.21 -13.05 -24.77
CA LEU A 74 1.81 -14.35 -25.14
C LEU A 74 1.01 -15.09 -26.21
N TYR A 75 -0.31 -15.07 -26.10
CA TYR A 75 -1.15 -15.71 -27.11
C TYR A 75 -1.10 -14.95 -28.44
N ARG A 76 -1.17 -13.62 -28.39
CA ARG A 76 -1.18 -12.78 -29.61
C ARG A 76 0.15 -12.84 -30.36
N GLU A 77 1.27 -12.77 -29.65
CA GLU A 77 2.59 -12.64 -30.26
C GLU A 77 3.24 -13.99 -30.57
N TYR A 78 3.02 -14.97 -29.72
CA TYR A 78 3.72 -16.26 -29.80
C TYR A 78 2.78 -17.47 -29.96
N GLY A 79 1.45 -17.27 -30.01
CA GLY A 79 0.47 -18.35 -30.06
C GLY A 79 0.44 -19.25 -28.82
N VAL A 80 1.08 -18.83 -27.72
CA VAL A 80 1.22 -19.63 -26.50
C VAL A 80 0.03 -19.47 -25.59
N ARG A 81 -0.78 -20.52 -25.43
CA ARG A 81 -1.88 -20.54 -24.47
C ARG A 81 -1.39 -20.97 -23.09
N GLN A 82 -1.71 -20.15 -22.09
CA GLN A 82 -1.45 -20.45 -20.67
C GLN A 82 -2.69 -20.30 -19.83
N ASN A 83 -2.79 -21.07 -18.75
CA ASN A 83 -3.77 -20.79 -17.71
C ASN A 83 -3.28 -19.62 -16.81
N TYR A 84 -4.21 -19.06 -16.02
CA TYR A 84 -3.90 -17.94 -15.15
C TYR A 84 -2.74 -18.21 -14.18
N SER A 85 -2.74 -19.39 -13.55
CA SER A 85 -1.71 -19.77 -12.56
C SER A 85 -0.31 -19.91 -13.18
N GLN A 86 -0.22 -20.33 -14.44
CA GLN A 86 1.05 -20.40 -15.18
C GLN A 86 1.57 -18.99 -15.51
N ALA A 87 0.69 -18.13 -16.02
CA ALA A 87 1.03 -16.75 -16.34
C ALA A 87 1.41 -15.96 -15.07
N TYR A 88 0.68 -16.15 -13.98
CA TYR A 88 1.01 -15.54 -12.69
C TYR A 88 2.39 -15.97 -12.19
N ARG A 89 2.68 -17.27 -12.17
CA ARG A 89 4.02 -17.78 -11.77
C ARG A 89 5.13 -17.32 -12.71
N GLY A 90 4.85 -17.23 -14.02
CA GLY A 90 5.78 -16.68 -15.00
C GLY A 90 6.10 -15.22 -14.73
N ARG A 91 5.08 -14.40 -14.44
CA ARG A 91 5.21 -13.00 -14.04
C ARG A 91 6.04 -12.84 -12.76
N GLU A 92 5.70 -13.57 -11.71
CA GLU A 92 6.43 -13.50 -10.44
C GLU A 92 7.92 -13.88 -10.59
N ARG A 93 8.23 -14.81 -11.48
CA ARG A 93 9.61 -15.19 -11.78
C ARG A 93 10.30 -14.10 -12.59
N ALA A 94 9.65 -13.54 -13.61
CA ALA A 94 10.20 -12.46 -14.40
C ALA A 94 10.45 -11.20 -13.55
N LEU A 95 9.53 -10.84 -12.64
CA LEU A 95 9.73 -9.74 -11.70
C LEU A 95 10.92 -9.97 -10.75
N ARG A 96 11.11 -11.21 -10.26
CA ARG A 96 12.29 -11.55 -9.46
C ARG A 96 13.60 -11.44 -10.25
N GLU A 97 13.56 -11.72 -11.55
CA GLU A 97 14.74 -11.57 -12.42
C GLU A 97 15.05 -10.10 -12.70
N ILE A 98 14.01 -9.25 -12.83
CA ILE A 98 14.15 -7.80 -13.05
C ILE A 98 14.61 -7.09 -11.78
N HIS A 99 14.01 -7.38 -10.62
CA HIS A 99 14.21 -6.64 -9.36
C HIS A 99 15.15 -7.32 -8.38
N GLY A 100 15.57 -8.56 -8.64
CA GLY A 100 16.27 -9.38 -7.67
C GLY A 100 15.30 -10.05 -6.67
N ARG A 101 15.87 -10.75 -5.70
CA ARG A 101 15.08 -11.39 -4.64
C ARG A 101 14.72 -10.35 -3.58
N ALA A 102 13.48 -10.38 -3.09
CA ALA A 102 13.05 -9.49 -2.01
C ALA A 102 13.98 -9.56 -0.77
N GLN A 103 14.56 -10.73 -0.48
CA GLN A 103 15.54 -10.90 0.58
C GLN A 103 16.78 -10.01 0.40
N ASP A 104 17.30 -9.93 -0.82
CA ASP A 104 18.51 -9.14 -1.13
C ASP A 104 18.24 -7.64 -0.92
N SER A 105 17.01 -7.18 -1.23
CA SER A 105 16.57 -5.82 -0.96
C SER A 105 16.56 -5.48 0.54
N TYR A 106 16.06 -6.41 1.39
CA TYR A 106 16.09 -6.20 2.84
C TYR A 106 17.51 -6.21 3.41
N MET A 107 18.40 -7.03 2.86
CA MET A 107 19.82 -7.05 3.26
C MET A 107 20.56 -5.75 2.89
N ALA A 108 20.09 -5.02 1.88
CA ALA A 108 20.66 -3.76 1.46
C ALA A 108 20.25 -2.55 2.34
N ILE A 109 19.23 -2.70 3.22
CA ILE A 109 18.68 -1.60 4.02
C ILE A 109 19.74 -0.89 4.87
N PRO A 110 20.63 -1.58 5.61
CA PRO A 110 21.68 -0.91 6.37
C PRO A 110 22.54 0.01 5.51
N TRP A 111 23.01 -0.50 4.39
CA TRP A 111 23.82 0.26 3.43
C TRP A 111 23.03 1.44 2.84
N ILE A 112 21.75 1.26 2.52
CA ILE A 112 20.89 2.35 2.02
C ILE A 112 20.79 3.46 3.07
N CYS A 113 20.54 3.13 4.34
CA CYS A 113 20.47 4.11 5.42
C CYS A 113 21.78 4.91 5.57
N GLU A 114 22.94 4.23 5.54
CA GLU A 114 24.25 4.87 5.58
C GLU A 114 24.45 5.82 4.40
N ARG A 115 24.16 5.38 3.17
CA ARG A 115 24.30 6.20 1.95
C ARG A 115 23.37 7.41 1.94
N LEU A 116 22.16 7.29 2.46
CA LEU A 116 21.24 8.42 2.57
C LEU A 116 21.80 9.50 3.51
N ILE A 117 22.34 9.11 4.66
CA ILE A 117 22.94 10.04 5.63
C ILE A 117 24.23 10.67 5.08
N GLU A 118 25.05 9.88 4.38
CA GLU A 118 26.27 10.42 3.73
C GLU A 118 25.94 11.44 2.62
N THR A 119 24.84 11.22 1.89
CA THR A 119 24.42 12.11 0.80
C THR A 119 23.82 13.41 1.32
N ASP A 120 23.01 13.33 2.39
CA ASP A 120 22.43 14.48 3.07
C ASP A 120 22.45 14.24 4.60
N PRO A 121 23.38 14.86 5.33
CA PRO A 121 23.50 14.70 6.79
C PRO A 121 22.27 15.14 7.60
N ASN A 122 21.35 15.92 7.00
CA ASN A 122 20.09 16.28 7.64
C ASN A 122 19.02 15.17 7.52
N THR A 123 19.28 14.14 6.72
CA THR A 123 18.40 12.96 6.59
C THR A 123 18.46 12.12 7.87
N SER A 124 17.28 11.72 8.35
CA SER A 124 17.16 10.74 9.42
C SER A 124 16.80 9.39 8.83
N ALA A 125 17.76 8.46 8.81
CA ALA A 125 17.55 7.09 8.37
C ALA A 125 18.03 6.14 9.47
N ARG A 126 17.12 5.30 9.99
CA ARG A 126 17.40 4.36 11.10
C ARG A 126 16.82 3.01 10.78
N TRP A 127 17.52 1.97 11.13
CA TRP A 127 17.04 0.61 10.98
C TRP A 127 17.35 -0.22 12.23
N GLU A 128 16.57 -1.26 12.45
CA GLU A 128 16.81 -2.24 13.51
C GLU A 128 16.66 -3.66 12.96
N GLY A 129 17.45 -4.57 13.50
CA GLY A 129 17.43 -5.99 13.23
C GLY A 129 17.40 -6.80 14.52
N LEU A 130 16.74 -7.96 14.51
CA LEU A 130 16.70 -8.88 15.67
C LEU A 130 18.02 -9.62 15.89
N ASP A 131 18.76 -9.83 14.81
CA ASP A 131 20.11 -10.44 14.79
C ASP A 131 20.84 -9.83 13.59
N SER A 132 22.14 -10.08 13.43
CA SER A 132 22.97 -9.50 12.37
C SER A 132 22.42 -9.64 10.93
N ASN A 133 21.40 -10.48 10.71
CA ASN A 133 20.83 -10.78 9.38
C ASN A 133 19.30 -10.76 9.29
N ARG A 134 18.58 -10.38 10.36
CA ARG A 134 17.10 -10.35 10.34
C ARG A 134 16.59 -8.93 10.48
N PHE A 135 16.10 -8.36 9.38
CA PHE A 135 15.41 -7.08 9.37
C PHE A 135 14.20 -7.09 10.30
N GLN A 136 14.06 -6.05 11.10
CA GLN A 136 12.88 -5.80 11.95
C GLN A 136 12.13 -4.57 11.49
N ARG A 137 12.79 -3.41 11.38
CA ARG A 137 12.16 -2.15 11.02
C ARG A 137 13.16 -1.14 10.44
N VAL A 138 12.64 -0.22 9.61
CA VAL A 138 13.40 0.90 9.05
C VAL A 138 12.54 2.15 9.07
N PHE A 139 13.15 3.29 9.38
CA PHE A 139 12.58 4.63 9.34
C PHE A 139 13.42 5.51 8.42
N ILE A 140 12.77 6.29 7.56
CA ILE A 140 13.43 7.24 6.66
C ILE A 140 12.63 8.55 6.63
N ALA A 141 13.33 9.66 6.91
CA ALA A 141 12.87 11.02 6.68
C ALA A 141 14.00 11.80 6.00
N TYR A 142 13.78 12.23 4.77
CA TYR A 142 14.80 12.97 4.02
C TYR A 142 15.01 14.36 4.60
N GLY A 143 16.26 14.87 4.59
CA GLY A 143 16.57 16.19 5.12
C GLY A 143 15.78 17.32 4.47
N CYS A 144 15.55 17.25 3.16
CA CYS A 144 14.66 18.20 2.47
C CYS A 144 13.21 18.15 2.96
N SER A 145 12.69 16.94 3.28
CA SER A 145 11.34 16.79 3.85
C SER A 145 11.27 17.31 5.28
N ILE A 146 12.30 17.07 6.10
CA ILE A 146 12.37 17.60 7.46
C ILE A 146 12.37 19.13 7.44
N ASN A 147 13.24 19.75 6.67
CA ASN A 147 13.34 21.20 6.56
C ASN A 147 12.04 21.81 6.00
N GLY A 148 11.48 21.22 4.93
CA GLY A 148 10.22 21.68 4.36
C GLY A 148 9.03 21.59 5.32
N PHE A 149 8.98 20.55 6.16
CA PHE A 149 7.97 20.45 7.21
C PHE A 149 8.14 21.54 8.27
N LEU A 150 9.36 21.76 8.75
CA LEU A 150 9.63 22.72 9.81
C LEU A 150 9.39 24.17 9.39
N GLU A 151 9.62 24.51 8.12
CA GLU A 151 9.57 25.89 7.62
C GLU A 151 8.31 26.20 6.79
N GLY A 152 7.74 25.21 6.11
CA GLY A 152 6.70 25.41 5.09
C GLY A 152 5.36 24.75 5.35
N CYS A 153 5.26 23.84 6.32
CA CYS A 153 4.03 23.11 6.58
C CYS A 153 3.32 23.56 7.85
N ARG A 154 2.04 23.28 7.91
CA ARG A 154 1.34 23.26 9.20
C ARG A 154 1.89 22.10 10.04
N HIS A 155 2.21 22.37 11.31
CA HIS A 155 2.78 21.37 12.21
C HIS A 155 1.72 20.34 12.69
N ILE A 156 1.00 19.79 11.75
CA ILE A 156 0.00 18.74 11.92
C ILE A 156 0.44 17.54 11.08
N LEU A 157 0.69 16.39 11.70
CA LEU A 157 1.07 15.16 11.03
C LEU A 157 -0.11 14.19 10.98
N TYR A 158 -0.45 13.79 9.79
CA TYR A 158 -1.41 12.73 9.51
C TYR A 158 -0.66 11.42 9.38
N ILE A 159 -0.93 10.49 10.31
CA ILE A 159 -0.23 9.21 10.41
C ILE A 159 -1.19 8.10 10.03
N ASP A 160 -0.76 7.23 9.14
CA ASP A 160 -1.56 6.10 8.67
C ASP A 160 -0.66 4.89 8.37
N GLY A 161 -1.21 3.68 8.50
CA GLY A 161 -0.54 2.43 8.21
C GLY A 161 -1.19 1.71 7.03
N CYS A 162 -0.37 1.08 6.20
CA CYS A 162 -0.82 0.27 5.08
C CYS A 162 -0.15 -1.10 5.10
N HIS A 163 -0.95 -2.18 5.12
CA HIS A 163 -0.41 -3.53 5.07
C HIS A 163 0.27 -3.84 3.74
N LEU A 164 1.48 -4.36 3.81
CA LEU A 164 2.24 -4.78 2.66
C LEU A 164 1.80 -6.18 2.19
N SER A 165 1.62 -6.33 0.90
CA SER A 165 1.18 -7.60 0.27
C SER A 165 2.33 -8.48 -0.21
N GLY A 166 3.58 -8.09 0.00
CA GLY A 166 4.78 -8.83 -0.40
C GLY A 166 4.97 -10.15 0.37
N PRO A 167 5.98 -10.96 0.01
CA PRO A 167 6.22 -12.27 0.63
C PRO A 167 6.54 -12.19 2.13
N TYR A 168 7.08 -11.07 2.60
CA TYR A 168 7.42 -10.85 4.02
C TYR A 168 6.34 -10.09 4.79
N ARG A 169 5.31 -9.59 4.08
CA ARG A 169 4.24 -8.79 4.71
C ARG A 169 4.80 -7.59 5.49
N GLY A 170 4.16 -7.25 6.63
CA GLY A 170 4.50 -6.08 7.42
C GLY A 170 3.60 -4.90 7.12
N THR A 171 3.93 -3.75 7.69
CA THR A 171 3.16 -2.51 7.52
C THR A 171 4.09 -1.37 7.10
N LEU A 172 3.69 -0.62 6.07
CA LEU A 172 4.25 0.67 5.75
C LEU A 172 3.52 1.73 6.56
N ILE A 173 4.22 2.41 7.43
CA ILE A 173 3.72 3.58 8.16
C ILE A 173 4.19 4.85 7.45
N SER A 174 3.32 5.84 7.33
CA SER A 174 3.64 7.15 6.79
C SER A 174 3.23 8.28 7.74
N ALA A 175 4.03 9.34 7.77
CA ALA A 175 3.67 10.62 8.36
C ALA A 175 3.66 11.69 7.27
N ASN A 176 2.51 12.31 7.08
CA ASN A 176 2.30 13.31 6.06
C ASN A 176 1.79 14.60 6.69
N ALA A 177 2.15 15.73 6.11
CA ALA A 177 1.63 17.06 6.46
C ALA A 177 0.90 17.66 5.25
N TYR A 178 0.43 18.89 5.42
CA TYR A 178 -0.04 19.73 4.33
C TYR A 178 0.73 21.04 4.34
N ASP A 179 1.18 21.46 3.19
CA ASP A 179 1.83 22.74 2.99
C ASP A 179 0.84 23.94 3.00
N ALA A 180 1.33 25.12 2.67
CA ALA A 180 0.51 26.34 2.65
C ALA A 180 -0.59 26.30 1.57
N ASP A 181 -0.37 25.58 0.46
CA ASP A 181 -1.32 25.42 -0.64
C ASP A 181 -2.27 24.24 -0.45
N ASN A 182 -2.23 23.57 0.71
CA ASN A 182 -2.97 22.33 1.03
C ASN A 182 -2.58 21.12 0.16
N GLU A 183 -1.37 21.11 -0.38
CA GLU A 183 -0.84 19.92 -1.05
C GLU A 183 -0.25 18.95 -0.02
N LEU A 184 -0.37 17.65 -0.33
CA LEU A 184 0.14 16.59 0.54
C LEU A 184 1.67 16.61 0.55
N PHE A 185 2.25 16.78 1.74
CA PHE A 185 3.68 16.83 1.97
C PHE A 185 4.15 15.61 2.77
N PRO A 186 4.85 14.64 2.17
CA PRO A 186 5.37 13.47 2.87
C PRO A 186 6.58 13.84 3.72
N LEU A 187 6.51 13.59 5.04
CA LEU A 187 7.62 13.83 5.96
C LEU A 187 8.49 12.60 6.16
N ALA A 188 7.88 11.46 6.49
CA ALA A 188 8.62 10.25 6.85
C ALA A 188 7.85 8.97 6.54
N TYR A 189 8.61 7.89 6.36
CA TYR A 189 8.10 6.54 6.16
C TYR A 189 8.81 5.56 7.07
N ALA A 190 8.12 4.50 7.45
CA ALA A 190 8.72 3.34 8.09
C ALA A 190 8.14 2.04 7.55
N ILE A 191 8.97 1.00 7.48
CA ILE A 191 8.51 -0.37 7.31
C ILE A 191 8.73 -1.07 8.65
N VAL A 192 7.66 -1.65 9.19
CA VAL A 192 7.63 -2.31 10.49
C VAL A 192 6.98 -3.70 10.38
N SER A 193 7.07 -4.51 11.43
CA SER A 193 6.49 -5.85 11.45
C SER A 193 4.96 -5.84 11.48
N GLY A 194 4.34 -4.83 12.08
CA GLY A 194 2.88 -4.69 12.19
C GLY A 194 2.46 -3.36 12.81
N GLU A 195 1.21 -3.28 13.23
CA GLU A 195 0.64 -2.11 13.90
C GLU A 195 0.60 -2.33 15.42
N THR A 196 1.73 -2.75 15.99
CA THR A 196 1.86 -2.93 17.44
C THR A 196 2.14 -1.62 18.16
N TYR A 197 1.92 -1.60 19.49
CA TYR A 197 2.30 -0.47 20.32
C TYR A 197 3.80 -0.13 20.18
N ASP A 198 4.66 -1.15 20.17
CA ASP A 198 6.12 -0.97 20.08
C ASP A 198 6.56 -0.40 18.73
N ASP A 199 5.94 -0.85 17.63
CA ASP A 199 6.23 -0.32 16.29
C ASP A 199 5.77 1.14 16.16
N TRP A 200 4.55 1.46 16.66
CA TRP A 200 4.05 2.83 16.70
C TRP A 200 4.90 3.74 17.59
N ALA A 201 5.26 3.26 18.79
CA ALA A 201 6.08 4.05 19.72
C ALA A 201 7.46 4.34 19.14
N TRP A 202 8.08 3.36 18.50
CA TRP A 202 9.36 3.54 17.83
C TRP A 202 9.27 4.55 16.68
N PHE A 203 8.25 4.44 15.82
CA PHE A 203 8.03 5.39 14.73
C PHE A 203 7.82 6.80 15.25
N LEU A 204 6.94 6.98 16.23
CA LEU A 204 6.63 8.28 16.82
C LEU A 204 7.81 8.89 17.56
N GLN A 205 8.67 8.09 18.19
CA GLN A 205 9.90 8.60 18.79
C GLN A 205 10.84 9.18 17.73
N ASN A 206 10.99 8.50 16.58
CA ASN A 206 11.78 9.03 15.46
C ASN A 206 11.16 10.33 14.90
N ILE A 207 9.83 10.41 14.79
CA ILE A 207 9.13 11.65 14.41
C ILE A 207 9.42 12.76 15.42
N LYS A 208 9.30 12.48 16.72
CA LYS A 208 9.58 13.47 17.78
C LYS A 208 11.01 14.00 17.72
N ASP A 209 11.97 13.15 17.44
CA ASP A 209 13.37 13.53 17.32
C ASP A 209 13.61 14.55 16.18
N ILE A 210 12.95 14.38 15.04
CA ILE A 210 13.09 15.28 13.88
C ILE A 210 12.19 16.51 13.95
N THR A 211 11.16 16.51 14.80
CA THR A 211 10.21 17.63 14.96
C THR A 211 10.34 18.36 16.29
N ARG A 212 11.36 18.05 17.09
CA ARG A 212 11.56 18.57 18.47
C ARG A 212 11.56 20.10 18.60
N SER A 213 11.87 20.81 17.52
CA SER A 213 11.91 22.29 17.50
C SER A 213 10.53 22.94 17.42
N VAL A 214 9.47 22.18 17.13
CA VAL A 214 8.12 22.69 16.90
C VAL A 214 7.09 21.87 17.66
N GLU A 215 5.98 22.53 18.04
CA GLU A 215 4.84 21.84 18.61
C GLU A 215 4.04 21.14 17.52
N THR A 216 4.07 19.81 17.53
CA THR A 216 3.47 18.98 16.49
C THR A 216 2.20 18.31 17.01
N MET A 217 1.12 18.44 16.24
CA MET A 217 -0.16 17.73 16.41
C MET A 217 -0.15 16.43 15.63
N ILE A 218 -0.71 15.38 16.19
CA ILE A 218 -0.84 14.09 15.54
C ILE A 218 -2.31 13.80 15.21
N VAL A 219 -2.57 13.42 13.99
CA VAL A 219 -3.89 12.95 13.52
C VAL A 219 -3.74 11.51 13.05
N SER A 220 -4.49 10.58 13.66
CA SER A 220 -4.45 9.16 13.27
C SER A 220 -5.85 8.53 13.29
N ASP A 221 -5.93 7.27 12.95
CA ASP A 221 -7.11 6.45 13.23
C ASP A 221 -7.30 6.23 14.75
N ARG A 222 -8.29 5.42 15.11
CA ARG A 222 -8.65 5.09 16.51
C ARG A 222 -8.15 3.71 16.95
N ASN A 223 -7.04 3.23 16.39
CA ASN A 223 -6.42 1.99 16.85
C ASN A 223 -5.80 2.21 18.25
N ASN A 224 -6.05 1.31 19.19
CA ASN A 224 -5.57 1.42 20.57
C ASN A 224 -4.04 1.48 20.69
N ALA A 225 -3.32 0.80 19.81
CA ALA A 225 -1.87 0.78 19.82
C ALA A 225 -1.30 2.18 19.50
N ILE A 226 -1.80 2.85 18.46
CA ILE A 226 -1.34 4.21 18.11
C ILE A 226 -1.83 5.24 19.13
N ILE A 227 -3.05 5.12 19.68
CA ILE A 227 -3.54 6.01 20.76
C ILE A 227 -2.61 5.94 21.97
N GLY A 228 -2.23 4.74 22.40
CA GLY A 228 -1.30 4.52 23.50
C GLY A 228 0.07 5.14 23.24
N ALA A 229 0.63 4.90 22.06
CA ALA A 229 1.93 5.41 21.66
C ALA A 229 1.97 6.95 21.55
N VAL A 230 0.95 7.57 20.93
CA VAL A 230 0.85 9.04 20.86
C VAL A 230 0.74 9.67 22.27
N ARG A 231 -0.08 9.07 23.14
CA ARG A 231 -0.21 9.54 24.53
C ARG A 231 1.12 9.55 25.26
N THR A 232 1.91 8.51 25.09
CA THR A 232 3.21 8.37 25.76
C THR A 232 4.26 9.35 25.23
N ILE A 233 4.28 9.61 23.91
CA ILE A 233 5.38 10.32 23.25
C ILE A 233 5.06 11.80 23.06
N PHE A 234 3.85 12.14 22.60
CA PHE A 234 3.44 13.52 22.29
C PHE A 234 2.51 14.14 23.34
N GLY A 235 1.90 13.35 24.21
CA GLY A 235 0.83 13.75 25.09
C GLY A 235 -0.55 13.57 24.45
N GLY A 236 -1.53 13.16 25.28
CA GLY A 236 -2.87 12.86 24.80
C GLY A 236 -3.60 14.08 24.23
N GLU A 237 -3.30 15.27 24.70
CA GLU A 237 -3.89 16.54 24.27
C GLU A 237 -3.55 16.89 22.82
N ARG A 238 -2.40 16.44 22.32
CA ARG A 238 -1.92 16.69 20.95
C ARG A 238 -2.36 15.63 19.94
N HIS A 239 -3.34 14.80 20.30
CA HIS A 239 -3.84 13.74 19.45
C HIS A 239 -5.25 14.03 18.96
N ALA A 240 -5.43 14.16 17.68
CA ALA A 240 -6.73 14.24 17.01
C ALA A 240 -7.03 12.95 16.23
N PHE A 241 -8.30 12.67 16.01
CA PHE A 241 -8.72 11.52 15.21
C PHE A 241 -9.02 11.91 13.77
N CYS A 242 -8.60 11.07 12.86
CA CYS A 242 -8.84 11.24 11.42
C CYS A 242 -10.35 11.16 11.14
N TYR A 243 -10.92 12.27 10.67
CA TYR A 243 -12.36 12.35 10.39
C TYR A 243 -12.80 11.34 9.30
N ARG A 244 -11.95 11.01 8.33
CA ARG A 244 -12.21 9.96 7.34
C ARG A 244 -12.54 8.63 8.03
N HIS A 245 -11.71 8.19 8.98
CA HIS A 245 -11.94 6.94 9.72
C HIS A 245 -13.16 7.03 10.66
N VAL A 246 -13.42 8.19 11.26
CA VAL A 246 -14.67 8.43 12.02
C VAL A 246 -15.89 8.23 11.11
N LYS A 247 -15.86 8.83 9.92
CA LYS A 247 -16.95 8.73 8.92
C LYS A 247 -17.16 7.29 8.43
N GLU A 248 -16.11 6.54 8.24
CA GLU A 248 -16.16 5.11 7.89
C GLU A 248 -16.80 4.28 9.02
N ASN A 249 -16.37 4.48 10.26
CA ASN A 249 -16.93 3.80 11.44
C ASN A 249 -18.41 4.15 11.65
N PHE A 250 -18.77 5.42 11.52
CA PHE A 250 -20.15 5.88 11.56
C PHE A 250 -21.00 5.21 10.47
N SER A 251 -20.46 5.15 9.26
CA SER A 251 -21.11 4.46 8.12
C SER A 251 -21.34 2.98 8.39
N ALA A 252 -20.33 2.30 8.97
CA ALA A 252 -20.45 0.90 9.35
C ALA A 252 -21.52 0.69 10.45
N HIS A 253 -21.55 1.60 11.44
CA HIS A 253 -22.56 1.58 12.50
C HIS A 253 -23.97 1.82 11.95
N TYR A 254 -24.14 2.80 11.04
CA TYR A 254 -25.40 3.04 10.34
C TYR A 254 -25.92 1.78 9.64
N LEU A 255 -25.05 1.07 8.92
CA LEU A 255 -25.43 -0.18 8.24
C LEU A 255 -25.80 -1.29 9.24
N LYS A 256 -25.12 -1.35 10.39
CA LYS A 256 -25.42 -2.33 11.45
C LYS A 256 -26.81 -2.11 12.06
N ILE A 257 -27.18 -0.86 12.37
CA ILE A 257 -28.49 -0.49 12.92
C ILE A 257 -29.63 -0.83 11.94
N ASN A 258 -29.37 -0.72 10.64
CA ASN A 258 -30.37 -0.93 9.60
C ASN A 258 -30.38 -2.36 9.03
N ARG A 259 -29.59 -3.29 9.57
CA ARG A 259 -29.64 -4.71 9.18
C ARG A 259 -31.02 -5.29 9.43
N GLY A 260 -31.64 -5.86 8.38
CA GLY A 260 -32.96 -6.46 8.45
C GLY A 260 -34.14 -5.52 8.13
N ARG A 261 -33.91 -4.23 7.91
CA ARG A 261 -34.96 -3.26 7.56
C ARG A 261 -35.20 -3.10 6.05
N GLY A 262 -34.82 -4.09 5.24
CA GLY A 262 -34.89 -4.00 3.77
C GLY A 262 -33.70 -3.27 3.16
N ARG A 263 -33.77 -2.99 1.84
CA ARG A 263 -32.70 -2.28 1.12
C ARG A 263 -32.64 -0.84 1.62
N VAL A 264 -31.60 -0.53 2.43
CA VAL A 264 -31.34 0.85 2.88
C VAL A 264 -31.10 1.71 1.64
N SER A 265 -31.92 2.77 1.47
CA SER A 265 -31.72 3.73 0.38
C SER A 265 -30.36 4.41 0.53
N GLY A 266 -29.56 4.45 -0.54
CA GLY A 266 -28.30 5.20 -0.57
C GLY A 266 -28.49 6.64 -0.14
N THR A 267 -29.58 7.27 -0.56
CA THR A 267 -29.98 8.63 -0.20
C THR A 267 -30.07 8.86 1.31
N SER A 268 -30.60 7.89 2.08
CA SER A 268 -30.73 8.03 3.54
C SER A 268 -29.36 7.96 4.25
N LYS A 269 -28.46 7.12 3.76
CA LYS A 269 -27.06 7.08 4.26
C LYS A 269 -26.33 8.39 3.97
N ASP A 270 -26.51 8.95 2.77
CA ASP A 270 -25.85 10.20 2.36
C ASP A 270 -26.35 11.39 3.20
N VAL A 271 -27.64 11.41 3.56
CA VAL A 271 -28.20 12.40 4.49
C VAL A 271 -27.55 12.28 5.87
N ALA A 272 -27.43 11.06 6.42
CA ALA A 272 -26.76 10.85 7.71
C ALA A 272 -25.30 11.33 7.68
N LEU A 273 -24.57 11.06 6.61
CA LEU A 273 -23.17 11.49 6.44
C LEU A 273 -23.05 13.02 6.31
N LYS A 274 -23.98 13.68 5.61
CA LYS A 274 -24.03 15.15 5.55
C LYS A 274 -24.31 15.79 6.92
N ILE A 275 -25.15 15.18 7.74
CA ILE A 275 -25.36 15.67 9.11
C ILE A 275 -24.09 15.48 9.94
N LEU A 276 -23.39 14.36 9.81
CA LEU A 276 -22.11 14.14 10.47
C LEU A 276 -21.04 15.15 10.00
N ASP A 277 -21.01 15.49 8.71
CA ASP A 277 -20.13 16.56 8.20
C ASP A 277 -20.46 17.91 8.90
N GLY A 278 -21.76 18.22 9.11
CA GLY A 278 -22.19 19.41 9.87
C GLY A 278 -21.69 19.42 11.32
N ILE A 279 -21.63 18.27 11.98
CA ILE A 279 -21.08 18.12 13.33
C ILE A 279 -19.56 18.33 13.32
N ALA A 280 -18.86 17.69 12.37
CA ALA A 280 -17.40 17.74 12.28
C ALA A 280 -16.87 19.17 12.01
N TYR A 281 -17.54 19.89 11.12
CA TYR A 281 -17.11 21.20 10.64
C TYR A 281 -17.81 22.37 11.34
N ALA A 282 -18.64 22.12 12.35
CA ALA A 282 -19.18 23.16 13.21
C ALA A 282 -18.04 23.97 13.84
N ARG A 283 -18.05 25.29 13.68
CA ARG A 283 -16.99 26.16 14.18
C ARG A 283 -17.24 26.66 15.59
N ILE A 284 -18.51 26.76 15.97
CA ILE A 284 -18.97 27.23 17.28
C ILE A 284 -19.93 26.22 17.91
N GLU A 285 -20.11 26.33 19.22
CA GLU A 285 -20.95 25.41 20.00
C GLU A 285 -22.39 25.34 19.49
N ASP A 286 -22.98 26.49 19.15
CA ASP A 286 -24.38 26.55 18.69
C ASP A 286 -24.58 25.77 17.37
N GLU A 287 -23.62 25.85 16.44
CA GLU A 287 -23.65 25.04 15.19
C GLU A 287 -23.56 23.55 15.49
N TYR A 288 -22.69 23.17 16.43
CA TYR A 288 -22.54 21.78 16.86
C TYR A 288 -23.84 21.26 17.48
N VAL A 289 -24.43 21.99 18.42
CA VAL A 289 -25.68 21.62 19.08
C VAL A 289 -26.84 21.49 18.05
N ALA A 290 -26.91 22.42 17.12
CA ALA A 290 -27.92 22.36 16.04
C ALA A 290 -27.72 21.15 15.13
N ALA A 291 -26.49 20.82 14.77
CA ALA A 291 -26.18 19.64 13.94
C ALA A 291 -26.46 18.33 14.69
N MET A 292 -26.11 18.25 15.98
CA MET A 292 -26.44 17.10 16.84
C MET A 292 -27.96 16.93 17.02
N GLY A 293 -28.70 18.03 17.16
CA GLY A 293 -30.16 18.01 17.18
C GLY A 293 -30.77 17.44 15.91
N LYS A 294 -30.23 17.80 14.73
CA LYS A 294 -30.62 17.19 13.44
C LYS A 294 -30.31 15.70 13.40
N LEU A 295 -29.14 15.26 13.88
CA LEU A 295 -28.78 13.84 13.93
C LEU A 295 -29.73 13.06 14.85
N ARG A 296 -30.05 13.62 16.02
CA ARG A 296 -30.95 13.01 17.01
C ARG A 296 -32.38 12.88 16.48
N SER A 297 -32.87 13.89 15.73
CA SER A 297 -34.15 13.82 15.04
C SER A 297 -34.17 12.84 13.87
N PHE A 298 -33.05 12.69 13.16
CA PHE A 298 -32.91 11.76 12.05
C PHE A 298 -32.82 10.30 12.53
N CYS A 299 -31.94 10.04 13.50
CA CYS A 299 -31.72 8.71 14.08
C CYS A 299 -31.10 8.82 15.47
N PRO A 300 -31.89 8.65 16.54
CA PRO A 300 -31.40 8.75 17.92
C PRO A 300 -30.22 7.82 18.20
N GLN A 301 -30.23 6.59 17.69
CA GLN A 301 -29.15 5.61 17.89
C GLN A 301 -27.80 6.05 17.30
N LEU A 302 -27.81 6.81 16.21
CA LEU A 302 -26.60 7.39 15.64
C LEU A 302 -26.10 8.56 16.48
N ALA A 303 -26.98 9.39 17.01
CA ALA A 303 -26.62 10.46 17.92
C ALA A 303 -26.00 9.91 19.21
N ASP A 304 -26.60 8.89 19.79
CA ASP A 304 -26.06 8.19 20.97
C ASP A 304 -24.67 7.59 20.69
N TRP A 305 -24.44 7.05 19.48
CA TRP A 305 -23.12 6.57 19.11
C TRP A 305 -22.10 7.70 19.04
N VAL A 306 -22.44 8.84 18.48
CA VAL A 306 -21.55 10.03 18.44
C VAL A 306 -21.23 10.50 19.85
N ASP A 307 -22.24 10.60 20.74
CA ASP A 307 -22.08 11.05 22.11
C ASP A 307 -21.25 10.09 22.98
N THR A 308 -21.38 8.77 22.77
CA THR A 308 -20.79 7.76 23.67
C THR A 308 -19.54 7.10 23.15
N GLN A 309 -19.41 6.92 21.86
CA GLN A 309 -18.33 6.18 21.20
C GLN A 309 -17.59 6.99 20.13
N GLY A 310 -18.02 8.21 19.87
CA GLY A 310 -17.52 9.07 18.82
C GLY A 310 -16.21 9.77 19.17
N ASP A 311 -15.88 9.96 20.47
CA ASP A 311 -14.73 10.75 20.92
C ASP A 311 -14.71 12.16 20.26
N VAL A 312 -15.85 12.81 20.27
CA VAL A 312 -16.14 14.07 19.55
C VAL A 312 -15.09 15.15 19.80
N ASP A 313 -14.55 15.23 21.01
CA ASP A 313 -13.52 16.19 21.39
C ASP A 313 -12.19 16.02 20.64
N ARG A 314 -12.05 14.92 19.90
CA ARG A 314 -10.84 14.59 19.15
C ARG A 314 -10.93 14.89 17.65
N TRP A 315 -12.14 15.16 17.12
CA TRP A 315 -12.32 15.35 15.68
C TRP A 315 -13.25 16.47 15.27
N ALA A 316 -14.22 16.89 16.13
CA ALA A 316 -15.09 18.01 15.81
C ALA A 316 -14.37 19.33 16.06
N LEU A 317 -14.45 20.26 15.10
CA LEU A 317 -13.71 21.54 15.15
C LEU A 317 -14.06 22.40 16.36
N SER A 318 -15.35 22.46 16.74
CA SER A 318 -15.82 23.26 17.88
C SER A 318 -15.43 22.70 19.23
N LYS A 319 -15.10 21.40 19.29
CA LYS A 319 -14.79 20.67 20.54
C LYS A 319 -13.30 20.44 20.74
N PHE A 320 -12.51 20.43 19.67
CA PHE A 320 -11.10 20.16 19.78
C PHE A 320 -10.34 21.35 20.38
N PRO A 321 -9.52 21.13 21.43
CA PRO A 321 -8.95 22.22 22.23
C PRO A 321 -7.88 23.04 21.53
N PHE A 322 -7.34 22.57 20.40
CA PHE A 322 -6.30 23.27 19.65
C PHE A 322 -6.82 23.80 18.32
N LYS A 323 -6.32 24.98 17.90
CA LYS A 323 -6.58 25.50 16.56
C LYS A 323 -5.93 24.59 15.51
N ARG A 324 -6.73 24.09 14.59
CA ARG A 324 -6.29 23.32 13.43
C ARG A 324 -6.04 24.19 12.21
#